data_3adfa5759ac2e7bb43e0c66a39571abb
#
_entry.id   3adfa5759ac2e7bb43e0c66a39571abb
#
_cell.length_a   1.000
_cell.length_b   1.000
_cell.length_c   1.000
_cell.angle_alpha   90.00
_cell.angle_beta   90.00
_cell.angle_gamma   90.00
#
_symmetry.space_group_name_H-M   'P 1'
#
loop_
_entity.id
_entity.type
_entity.pdbx_description
1 polymer ?
#
loop_
_entity_poly.entity_id
_entity_poly.type
_entity_poly.pdbx_seq_one_letter_code
_entity_poly.pdbx_strand_id
1 'polypeptide(L)'
;MQQIYLDNASTTFPKPQVVADAVYQYITHAGTNISRGTCATSSENLVYTTRELLCEFFGAEDSKNVIFTKNVTESLNIVIKGLLCNGDHVLLSAMEHNAVMRPLQQIGTELTADNAPADAITFSRIPCDAEGTLRLDALPLLIRPNTKAIIMTHASNVCGTVQPLAEVGSFCQKHGLRFIVDSAQSAGILPLNMQELHIDALAFTGHKGLLAPQGIGGLLLRENIIDKITPLIVGGTGSLSHTERTPRFLPDKFEAGTLNLPGIAGLQAALIWLKQQGIDKIRTHELTLTQQFLNGLRQLEAQGLLRIVGKRDCNERLGVVSIATEKMDIAELAFILADKYAIATRVGLHCAPHAHKTLGTYPTGTLRFSFGWHNTAAEVSAALHALSEVLSHGL
;
A
#
# COMPACT_ATOMS: atom_id res chain seq x y z
N MET A 1 25.96 14.30 12.68
CA MET A 1 25.95 13.14 11.76
C MET A 1 24.86 13.33 10.73
N GLN A 2 25.06 12.88 9.49
CA GLN A 2 23.99 12.88 8.48
C GLN A 2 22.98 11.80 8.89
N GLN A 3 21.68 12.13 8.82
CA GLN A 3 20.61 11.18 9.16
C GLN A 3 20.56 10.04 8.17
N ILE A 4 20.52 8.80 8.64
CA ILE A 4 20.25 7.58 7.87
C ILE A 4 18.76 7.30 7.97
N TYR A 5 18.04 7.36 6.83
CA TYR A 5 16.60 7.18 6.79
C TYR A 5 16.24 5.78 6.30
N LEU A 6 15.73 4.93 7.20
CA LEU A 6 15.35 3.54 6.95
C LEU A 6 13.86 3.27 7.28
N ASP A 7 12.98 4.28 7.08
CA ASP A 7 11.52 4.16 7.27
C ASP A 7 10.73 4.43 5.97
N ASN A 8 11.26 3.98 4.81
CA ASN A 8 10.64 4.19 3.50
C ASN A 8 9.26 3.52 3.35
N ALA A 9 8.98 2.43 4.07
CA ALA A 9 7.67 1.78 4.08
C ALA A 9 6.57 2.64 4.73
N SER A 10 6.92 3.64 5.55
CA SER A 10 5.96 4.64 6.04
C SER A 10 5.73 5.75 5.02
N THR A 11 6.81 6.34 4.52
CA THR A 11 6.83 7.29 3.41
C THR A 11 8.25 7.33 2.85
N THR A 12 8.41 7.36 1.55
CA THR A 12 9.75 7.42 0.95
C THR A 12 10.38 8.81 1.15
N PHE A 13 11.66 8.84 1.54
CA PHE A 13 12.45 10.06 1.67
C PHE A 13 13.92 9.78 1.33
N PRO A 14 14.60 10.70 0.56
CA PRO A 14 14.03 11.88 -0.10
C PRO A 14 13.17 11.51 -1.31
N LYS A 15 12.33 12.45 -1.74
CA LYS A 15 11.67 12.38 -3.05
C LYS A 15 12.66 12.80 -4.14
N PRO A 16 12.53 12.31 -5.40
CA PRO A 16 13.26 12.87 -6.52
C PRO A 16 13.00 14.37 -6.65
N GLN A 17 14.04 15.16 -6.94
CA GLN A 17 13.93 16.63 -6.99
C GLN A 17 12.85 17.09 -7.96
N VAL A 18 12.70 16.41 -9.10
CA VAL A 18 11.68 16.74 -10.11
C VAL A 18 10.24 16.73 -9.55
N VAL A 19 9.98 15.97 -8.48
CA VAL A 19 8.67 15.91 -7.81
C VAL A 19 8.43 17.20 -7.02
N ALA A 20 9.40 17.66 -6.26
CA ALA A 20 9.32 18.91 -5.52
C ALA A 20 9.18 20.11 -6.49
N ASP A 21 9.97 20.11 -7.56
CA ASP A 21 9.95 21.15 -8.59
C ASP A 21 8.58 21.21 -9.27
N ALA A 22 7.97 20.08 -9.61
CA ALA A 22 6.66 20.03 -10.24
C ALA A 22 5.56 20.61 -9.33
N VAL A 23 5.58 20.30 -8.04
CA VAL A 23 4.65 20.87 -7.04
C VAL A 23 4.86 22.36 -6.90
N TYR A 24 6.10 22.81 -6.79
CA TYR A 24 6.46 24.22 -6.68
C TYR A 24 5.99 25.02 -7.93
N GLN A 25 6.30 24.51 -9.12
CA GLN A 25 5.90 25.15 -10.38
C GLN A 25 4.37 25.23 -10.49
N TYR A 26 3.65 24.18 -10.11
CA TYR A 26 2.20 24.19 -10.13
C TYR A 26 1.62 25.28 -9.21
N ILE A 27 2.10 25.36 -7.96
CA ILE A 27 1.59 26.33 -6.96
C ILE A 27 1.89 27.76 -7.38
N THR A 28 3.04 28.01 -8.02
CA THR A 28 3.49 29.37 -8.37
C THR A 28 2.96 29.87 -9.71
N HIS A 29 2.63 28.98 -10.66
CA HIS A 29 2.29 29.37 -12.04
C HIS A 29 0.91 28.89 -12.52
N ALA A 30 0.20 28.05 -11.75
CA ALA A 30 -1.12 27.57 -12.10
C ALA A 30 -2.15 27.93 -11.02
N GLY A 31 -3.25 28.56 -11.39
CA GLY A 31 -4.32 28.93 -10.46
C GLY A 31 -5.72 28.61 -11.01
N THR A 32 -5.80 27.89 -12.11
CA THR A 32 -7.07 27.58 -12.78
C THR A 32 -7.74 26.32 -12.21
N ASN A 33 -9.03 26.46 -11.91
CA ASN A 33 -9.88 25.30 -11.61
C ASN A 33 -10.23 24.58 -12.93
N ILE A 34 -10.14 23.24 -12.92
CA ILE A 34 -10.26 22.35 -14.09
C ILE A 34 -11.58 22.55 -14.84
N SER A 35 -12.66 22.92 -14.16
CA SER A 35 -14.00 22.78 -14.73
C SER A 35 -14.61 23.99 -15.42
N ARG A 36 -14.02 25.21 -15.36
CA ARG A 36 -14.67 26.42 -15.88
C ARG A 36 -13.76 27.56 -16.27
N GLY A 37 -12.45 27.40 -16.40
CA GLY A 37 -11.54 28.48 -16.73
C GLY A 37 -11.26 28.60 -18.22
N THR A 38 -11.14 29.80 -18.75
CA THR A 38 -10.68 30.07 -20.13
C THR A 38 -9.23 29.65 -20.39
N CYS A 39 -8.46 29.29 -19.34
CA CYS A 39 -7.12 28.72 -19.39
C CYS A 39 -7.08 27.23 -19.01
N ALA A 40 -8.17 26.51 -19.22
CA ALA A 40 -8.38 25.11 -18.81
C ALA A 40 -7.38 24.13 -19.45
N THR A 41 -6.78 24.46 -20.57
CA THR A 41 -5.98 23.54 -21.40
C THR A 41 -4.78 22.92 -20.68
N SER A 42 -4.11 23.62 -19.75
CA SER A 42 -2.93 23.06 -19.06
C SER A 42 -3.30 22.15 -17.87
N SER A 43 -4.31 22.52 -17.08
CA SER A 43 -4.71 21.73 -15.89
C SER A 43 -5.57 20.53 -16.27
N GLU A 44 -6.41 20.63 -17.28
CA GLU A 44 -7.14 19.47 -17.85
C GLU A 44 -6.17 18.48 -18.48
N ASN A 45 -5.16 18.99 -19.19
CA ASN A 45 -4.12 18.14 -19.74
C ASN A 45 -3.32 17.42 -18.63
N LEU A 46 -2.98 18.12 -17.52
CA LEU A 46 -2.29 17.51 -16.39
C LEU A 46 -3.07 16.31 -15.81
N VAL A 47 -4.35 16.51 -15.51
CA VAL A 47 -5.19 15.46 -14.92
C VAL A 47 -5.38 14.30 -15.90
N TYR A 48 -5.71 14.59 -17.14
CA TYR A 48 -5.88 13.58 -18.18
C TYR A 48 -4.59 12.78 -18.41
N THR A 49 -3.47 13.46 -18.65
CA THR A 49 -2.20 12.78 -18.92
C THR A 49 -1.69 11.98 -17.72
N THR A 50 -2.00 12.41 -16.48
CA THR A 50 -1.66 11.63 -15.29
C THR A 50 -2.51 10.38 -15.18
N ARG A 51 -3.81 10.43 -15.57
CA ARG A 51 -4.66 9.22 -15.64
C ARG A 51 -4.15 8.25 -16.70
N GLU A 52 -3.76 8.75 -17.88
CA GLU A 52 -3.16 7.91 -18.94
C GLU A 52 -1.89 7.22 -18.45
N LEU A 53 -1.00 7.94 -17.76
CA LEU A 53 0.21 7.36 -17.18
C LEU A 53 -0.10 6.28 -16.14
N LEU A 54 -1.10 6.50 -15.27
CA LEU A 54 -1.51 5.50 -14.28
C LEU A 54 -2.18 4.29 -14.94
N CYS A 55 -2.99 4.53 -15.98
CA CYS A 55 -3.62 3.48 -16.77
C CYS A 55 -2.56 2.57 -17.40
N GLU A 56 -1.56 3.16 -18.05
CA GLU A 56 -0.41 2.43 -18.61
C GLU A 56 0.37 1.69 -17.51
N PHE A 57 0.64 2.38 -16.39
CA PHE A 57 1.47 1.86 -15.31
C PHE A 57 0.88 0.63 -14.62
N PHE A 58 -0.44 0.56 -14.51
CA PHE A 58 -1.16 -0.52 -13.83
C PHE A 58 -1.91 -1.46 -14.79
N GLY A 59 -1.77 -1.29 -16.11
CA GLY A 59 -2.46 -2.11 -17.10
C GLY A 59 -3.98 -2.03 -16.99
N ALA A 60 -4.53 -0.83 -16.74
CA ALA A 60 -5.97 -0.60 -16.73
C ALA A 60 -6.53 -0.45 -18.14
N GLU A 61 -7.85 -0.63 -18.31
CA GLU A 61 -8.50 -0.64 -19.64
C GLU A 61 -8.76 0.77 -20.19
N ASP A 62 -9.09 1.72 -19.30
CA ASP A 62 -9.48 3.08 -19.67
C ASP A 62 -9.06 4.06 -18.58
N SER A 63 -8.46 5.17 -18.97
CA SER A 63 -7.99 6.22 -18.05
C SER A 63 -9.12 6.90 -17.27
N LYS A 64 -10.36 6.92 -17.79
CA LYS A 64 -11.53 7.40 -17.02
C LYS A 64 -11.80 6.59 -15.75
N ASN A 65 -11.35 5.32 -15.71
CA ASN A 65 -11.51 4.42 -14.57
C ASN A 65 -10.46 4.63 -13.46
N VAL A 66 -9.56 5.59 -13.65
CA VAL A 66 -8.60 6.05 -12.64
C VAL A 66 -9.24 7.17 -11.84
N ILE A 67 -9.40 6.98 -10.54
CA ILE A 67 -10.02 7.92 -9.61
C ILE A 67 -8.95 8.45 -8.66
N PHE A 68 -8.78 9.76 -8.59
CA PHE A 68 -7.88 10.36 -7.61
C PHE A 68 -8.50 10.41 -6.23
N THR A 69 -7.71 10.06 -5.23
CA THR A 69 -8.07 10.10 -3.81
C THR A 69 -6.94 10.75 -3.02
N LYS A 70 -7.16 11.01 -1.73
CA LYS A 70 -6.11 11.53 -0.85
C LYS A 70 -5.03 10.50 -0.55
N ASN A 71 -5.41 9.22 -0.50
CA ASN A 71 -4.53 8.11 -0.16
C ASN A 71 -5.27 6.76 -0.36
N VAL A 72 -4.53 5.66 -0.24
CA VAL A 72 -5.08 4.29 -0.33
C VAL A 72 -6.22 4.02 0.67
N THR A 73 -6.20 4.63 1.85
CA THR A 73 -7.25 4.43 2.87
C THR A 73 -8.60 4.96 2.39
N GLU A 74 -8.63 6.13 1.75
CA GLU A 74 -9.85 6.66 1.13
C GLU A 74 -10.33 5.75 -0.01
N SER A 75 -9.42 5.32 -0.90
CA SER A 75 -9.70 4.38 -1.98
C SER A 75 -10.37 3.09 -1.47
N LEU A 76 -9.78 2.48 -0.44
CA LEU A 76 -10.32 1.26 0.17
C LEU A 76 -11.68 1.48 0.85
N ASN A 77 -11.89 2.63 1.50
CA ASN A 77 -13.20 2.97 2.06
C ASN A 77 -14.27 3.10 0.97
N ILE A 78 -13.94 3.73 -0.19
CA ILE A 78 -14.87 3.85 -1.33
C ILE A 78 -15.30 2.47 -1.80
N VAL A 79 -14.35 1.56 -2.01
CA VAL A 79 -14.67 0.22 -2.53
C VAL A 79 -15.36 -0.63 -1.48
N ILE A 80 -14.82 -0.74 -0.28
CA ILE A 80 -15.35 -1.63 0.77
C ILE A 80 -16.77 -1.24 1.16
N LYS A 81 -16.98 0.05 1.44
CA LYS A 81 -18.31 0.54 1.89
C LYS A 81 -19.30 0.71 0.75
N GLY A 82 -18.81 0.99 -0.47
CA GLY A 82 -19.67 1.20 -1.61
C GLY A 82 -20.10 -0.10 -2.33
N LEU A 83 -19.29 -1.17 -2.24
CA LEU A 83 -19.54 -2.43 -2.93
C LEU A 83 -20.31 -3.45 -2.09
N LEU A 84 -20.04 -3.49 -0.77
CA LEU A 84 -20.58 -4.54 0.11
C LEU A 84 -21.95 -4.17 0.61
N CYS A 85 -22.85 -5.17 0.61
CA CYS A 85 -24.21 -5.08 1.10
C CYS A 85 -24.45 -6.10 2.22
N ASN A 86 -25.51 -5.90 3.00
CA ASN A 86 -25.93 -6.88 4.00
C ASN A 86 -26.11 -8.26 3.41
N GLY A 87 -25.63 -9.27 4.11
CA GLY A 87 -25.61 -10.65 3.66
C GLY A 87 -24.36 -11.05 2.86
N ASP A 88 -23.53 -10.10 2.44
CA ASP A 88 -22.28 -10.43 1.72
C ASP A 88 -21.21 -11.00 2.68
N HIS A 89 -20.45 -11.96 2.18
CA HIS A 89 -19.26 -12.49 2.82
C HIS A 89 -18.00 -12.08 2.05
N VAL A 90 -16.91 -11.78 2.76
CA VAL A 90 -15.62 -11.35 2.18
C VAL A 90 -14.49 -12.20 2.74
N LEU A 91 -13.56 -12.60 1.87
CA LEU A 91 -12.29 -13.18 2.29
C LEU A 91 -11.20 -12.11 2.28
N LEU A 92 -10.31 -12.16 3.26
CA LEU A 92 -9.16 -11.26 3.36
C LEU A 92 -7.95 -12.00 3.93
N SER A 93 -6.73 -11.53 3.63
CA SER A 93 -5.54 -12.16 4.16
C SER A 93 -5.37 -11.91 5.67
N ALA A 94 -4.65 -12.78 6.35
CA ALA A 94 -4.25 -12.56 7.74
C ALA A 94 -3.21 -11.43 7.91
N MET A 95 -2.71 -10.87 6.80
CA MET A 95 -1.66 -9.84 6.77
C MET A 95 -2.17 -8.42 6.53
N GLU A 96 -3.49 -8.20 6.57
CA GLU A 96 -4.11 -6.92 6.20
C GLU A 96 -3.72 -5.76 7.10
N HIS A 97 -3.53 -4.60 6.45
CA HIS A 97 -3.37 -3.31 7.12
C HIS A 97 -4.73 -2.79 7.65
N ASN A 98 -4.68 -1.93 8.66
CA ASN A 98 -5.88 -1.27 9.21
C ASN A 98 -6.68 -0.44 8.19
N ALA A 99 -6.09 -0.07 7.05
CA ALA A 99 -6.79 0.60 5.95
C ALA A 99 -7.89 -0.29 5.32
N VAL A 100 -7.71 -1.62 5.35
CA VAL A 100 -8.71 -2.64 4.99
C VAL A 100 -9.58 -2.99 6.20
N MET A 101 -8.92 -3.28 7.34
CA MET A 101 -9.60 -3.85 8.50
C MET A 101 -10.61 -2.91 9.16
N ARG A 102 -10.25 -1.64 9.35
CA ARG A 102 -11.13 -0.70 10.07
C ARG A 102 -12.43 -0.38 9.32
N PRO A 103 -12.41 -0.06 8.00
CA PRO A 103 -13.68 0.10 7.28
C PRO A 103 -14.51 -1.18 7.26
N LEU A 104 -13.89 -2.35 7.15
CA LEU A 104 -14.62 -3.61 7.17
C LEU A 104 -15.22 -3.92 8.55
N GLN A 105 -14.48 -3.71 9.64
CA GLN A 105 -14.98 -3.85 11.01
C GLN A 105 -16.11 -2.85 11.36
N GLN A 106 -16.14 -1.71 10.67
CA GLN A 106 -17.22 -0.72 10.87
C GLN A 106 -18.56 -1.18 10.29
N ILE A 107 -18.54 -1.94 9.19
CA ILE A 107 -19.74 -2.34 8.46
C ILE A 107 -20.06 -3.83 8.57
N GLY A 108 -19.16 -4.64 9.11
CA GLY A 108 -19.25 -6.10 9.14
C GLY A 108 -18.64 -6.71 10.39
N THR A 109 -18.75 -8.03 10.49
CA THR A 109 -18.30 -8.82 11.63
C THR A 109 -17.44 -9.99 11.16
N GLU A 110 -16.34 -10.27 11.88
CA GLU A 110 -15.51 -11.46 11.62
C GLU A 110 -16.29 -12.73 11.99
N LEU A 111 -16.36 -13.68 11.05
CA LEU A 111 -17.00 -14.96 11.29
C LEU A 111 -16.18 -15.82 12.22
N THR A 112 -16.78 -16.21 13.31
CA THR A 112 -16.32 -17.25 14.23
C THR A 112 -17.32 -18.40 14.26
N ALA A 113 -16.97 -19.54 14.88
CA ALA A 113 -17.88 -20.67 14.99
C ALA A 113 -19.22 -20.31 15.64
N ASP A 114 -19.21 -19.31 16.56
CA ASP A 114 -20.34 -18.92 17.39
C ASP A 114 -21.07 -17.67 16.90
N ASN A 115 -20.63 -17.05 15.80
CA ASN A 115 -21.15 -15.76 15.36
C ASN A 115 -21.32 -15.72 13.82
N ALA A 116 -22.54 -15.97 13.36
CA ALA A 116 -22.91 -15.88 11.94
C ALA A 116 -24.28 -15.19 11.79
N PRO A 117 -24.37 -13.85 11.94
CA PRO A 117 -25.62 -13.12 11.75
C PRO A 117 -26.05 -13.24 10.28
N ALA A 118 -27.31 -13.64 10.05
CA ALA A 118 -27.83 -13.96 8.72
C ALA A 118 -27.88 -12.76 7.75
N ASP A 119 -28.08 -11.55 8.28
CA ASP A 119 -28.31 -10.33 7.50
C ASP A 119 -27.17 -9.29 7.67
N ALA A 120 -25.98 -9.69 8.11
CA ALA A 120 -24.86 -8.79 8.26
C ALA A 120 -23.77 -9.05 7.20
N ILE A 121 -22.97 -8.04 6.89
CA ILE A 121 -21.71 -8.24 6.17
C ILE A 121 -20.79 -9.05 7.08
N THR A 122 -20.21 -10.11 6.55
CA THR A 122 -19.31 -10.99 7.29
C THR A 122 -17.97 -11.14 6.58
N PHE A 123 -16.92 -11.49 7.30
CA PHE A 123 -15.63 -11.76 6.70
C PHE A 123 -14.89 -12.91 7.40
N SER A 124 -14.05 -13.59 6.62
CA SER A 124 -13.14 -14.64 7.11
C SER A 124 -11.72 -14.36 6.67
N ARG A 125 -10.75 -14.77 7.50
CA ARG A 125 -9.34 -14.59 7.18
C ARG A 125 -8.78 -15.83 6.52
N ILE A 126 -8.12 -15.62 5.39
CA ILE A 126 -7.28 -16.62 4.75
C ILE A 126 -6.00 -16.70 5.57
N PRO A 127 -5.64 -17.86 6.15
CA PRO A 127 -4.44 -17.99 6.93
C PRO A 127 -3.19 -17.76 6.09
N CYS A 128 -2.14 -17.29 6.74
CA CYS A 128 -0.79 -17.20 6.19
C CYS A 128 0.15 -18.09 7.00
N ASP A 129 1.29 -18.45 6.40
CA ASP A 129 2.35 -19.16 7.10
C ASP A 129 3.14 -18.26 8.07
N ALA A 130 4.15 -18.81 8.74
CA ALA A 130 4.98 -18.08 9.70
C ALA A 130 5.86 -16.99 9.05
N GLU A 131 5.99 -16.99 7.73
CA GLU A 131 6.70 -15.95 6.95
C GLU A 131 5.74 -14.91 6.37
N GLY A 132 4.43 -15.06 6.60
CA GLY A 132 3.38 -14.16 6.15
C GLY A 132 2.90 -14.42 4.73
N THR A 133 3.23 -15.57 4.11
CA THR A 133 2.73 -15.95 2.78
C THR A 133 1.35 -16.59 2.88
N LEU A 134 0.44 -16.19 2.01
CA LEU A 134 -0.93 -16.69 1.96
C LEU A 134 -0.98 -18.20 1.69
N ARG A 135 -1.81 -18.91 2.42
CA ARG A 135 -2.08 -20.32 2.20
C ARG A 135 -3.18 -20.51 1.15
N LEU A 136 -2.77 -20.75 -0.09
CA LEU A 136 -3.69 -20.93 -1.22
C LEU A 136 -4.62 -22.15 -1.05
N ASP A 137 -4.15 -23.19 -0.36
CA ASP A 137 -4.90 -24.41 -0.04
C ASP A 137 -6.12 -24.15 0.85
N ALA A 138 -6.13 -23.06 1.60
CA ALA A 138 -7.25 -22.67 2.44
C ALA A 138 -8.40 -21.99 1.66
N LEU A 139 -8.14 -21.41 0.48
CA LEU A 139 -9.14 -20.65 -0.28
C LEU A 139 -10.43 -21.45 -0.56
N PRO A 140 -10.37 -22.69 -1.11
CA PRO A 140 -11.57 -23.46 -1.40
C PRO A 140 -12.39 -23.82 -0.15
N LEU A 141 -11.76 -23.87 1.02
CA LEU A 141 -12.40 -24.22 2.28
C LEU A 141 -13.16 -23.06 2.92
N LEU A 142 -12.80 -21.83 2.55
CA LEU A 142 -13.35 -20.60 3.12
C LEU A 142 -14.44 -19.96 2.26
N ILE A 143 -14.54 -20.35 0.98
CA ILE A 143 -15.57 -19.82 0.08
C ILE A 143 -16.97 -20.28 0.52
N ARG A 144 -17.92 -19.36 0.47
CA ARG A 144 -19.35 -19.57 0.81
C ARG A 144 -20.23 -19.15 -0.35
N PRO A 145 -21.49 -19.60 -0.43
CA PRO A 145 -22.41 -19.22 -1.49
C PRO A 145 -22.61 -17.70 -1.63
N ASN A 146 -22.48 -16.96 -0.50
CA ASN A 146 -22.61 -15.51 -0.43
C ASN A 146 -21.24 -14.78 -0.43
N THR A 147 -20.13 -15.48 -0.72
CA THR A 147 -18.82 -14.82 -0.84
C THR A 147 -18.82 -13.91 -2.05
N LYS A 148 -18.58 -12.61 -1.80
CA LYS A 148 -18.63 -11.54 -2.79
C LYS A 148 -17.27 -11.20 -3.37
N ALA A 149 -16.26 -11.12 -2.51
CA ALA A 149 -14.95 -10.59 -2.86
C ALA A 149 -13.83 -11.24 -2.05
N ILE A 150 -12.61 -11.16 -2.61
CA ILE A 150 -11.36 -11.27 -1.88
C ILE A 150 -10.72 -9.89 -1.83
N ILE A 151 -10.35 -9.43 -0.64
CA ILE A 151 -9.63 -8.17 -0.42
C ILE A 151 -8.28 -8.52 0.19
N MET A 152 -7.18 -8.08 -0.43
CA MET A 152 -5.86 -8.40 0.11
C MET A 152 -4.81 -7.35 -0.20
N THR A 153 -3.87 -7.19 0.73
CA THR A 153 -2.63 -6.46 0.47
C THR A 153 -1.72 -7.25 -0.45
N HIS A 154 -1.09 -6.57 -1.42
CA HIS A 154 -0.12 -7.22 -2.31
C HIS A 154 1.19 -7.54 -1.60
N ALA A 155 1.60 -6.69 -0.66
CA ALA A 155 2.81 -6.94 0.11
C ALA A 155 2.66 -6.43 1.55
N SER A 156 3.19 -7.20 2.49
CA SER A 156 3.14 -6.87 3.92
C SER A 156 4.00 -5.65 4.26
N ASN A 157 3.40 -4.67 4.90
CA ASN A 157 4.13 -3.53 5.47
C ASN A 157 4.89 -3.87 6.77
N VAL A 158 4.71 -5.08 7.29
CA VAL A 158 5.41 -5.59 8.49
C VAL A 158 6.69 -6.32 8.10
N CYS A 159 6.62 -7.33 7.25
CA CYS A 159 7.75 -8.20 6.94
C CYS A 159 8.20 -8.16 5.47
N GLY A 160 7.51 -7.39 4.63
CA GLY A 160 7.85 -7.26 3.21
C GLY A 160 7.42 -8.43 2.32
N THR A 161 6.82 -9.49 2.86
CA THR A 161 6.39 -10.66 2.09
C THR A 161 5.36 -10.28 1.03
N VAL A 162 5.63 -10.68 -0.21
CA VAL A 162 4.76 -10.48 -1.37
C VAL A 162 3.76 -11.62 -1.47
N GLN A 163 2.50 -11.30 -1.76
CA GLN A 163 1.40 -12.25 -1.84
C GLN A 163 1.18 -12.75 -3.28
N PRO A 164 0.69 -13.98 -3.46
CA PRO A 164 0.52 -14.63 -4.77
C PRO A 164 -0.74 -14.12 -5.49
N LEU A 165 -0.68 -12.88 -6.05
CA LEU A 165 -1.86 -12.24 -6.67
C LEU A 165 -2.36 -12.99 -7.91
N ALA A 166 -1.47 -13.59 -8.70
CA ALA A 166 -1.85 -14.28 -9.93
C ALA A 166 -2.76 -15.49 -9.65
N GLU A 167 -2.39 -16.29 -8.64
CA GLU A 167 -3.15 -17.45 -8.21
C GLU A 167 -4.49 -17.04 -7.58
N VAL A 168 -4.48 -15.99 -6.75
CA VAL A 168 -5.71 -15.49 -6.12
C VAL A 168 -6.63 -14.84 -7.16
N GLY A 169 -6.09 -14.07 -8.11
CA GLY A 169 -6.87 -13.48 -9.19
C GLY A 169 -7.51 -14.53 -10.08
N SER A 170 -6.76 -15.58 -10.46
CA SER A 170 -7.28 -16.72 -11.20
C SER A 170 -8.37 -17.47 -10.42
N PHE A 171 -8.20 -17.63 -9.10
CA PHE A 171 -9.22 -18.19 -8.23
C PHE A 171 -10.49 -17.33 -8.22
N CYS A 172 -10.35 -16.00 -8.06
CA CYS A 172 -11.48 -15.06 -8.10
C CYS A 172 -12.24 -15.15 -9.44
N GLN A 173 -11.52 -15.14 -10.55
CA GLN A 173 -12.12 -15.27 -11.88
C GLN A 173 -12.93 -16.57 -12.02
N LYS A 174 -12.36 -17.70 -11.60
CA LYS A 174 -13.00 -19.01 -11.67
C LYS A 174 -14.28 -19.08 -10.83
N HIS A 175 -14.33 -18.40 -9.69
CA HIS A 175 -15.46 -18.46 -8.76
C HIS A 175 -16.40 -17.24 -8.85
N GLY A 176 -16.19 -16.33 -9.81
CA GLY A 176 -17.03 -15.14 -10.01
C GLY A 176 -16.93 -14.12 -8.85
N LEU A 177 -15.82 -14.14 -8.10
CA LEU A 177 -15.55 -13.22 -7.00
C LEU A 177 -14.92 -11.93 -7.50
N ARG A 178 -15.11 -10.84 -6.74
CA ARG A 178 -14.38 -9.59 -6.98
C ARG A 178 -13.02 -9.64 -6.32
N PHE A 179 -11.99 -9.18 -7.03
CA PHE A 179 -10.63 -9.10 -6.50
C PHE A 179 -10.21 -7.66 -6.27
N ILE A 180 -10.03 -7.29 -5.00
CA ILE A 180 -9.68 -5.95 -4.53
C ILE A 180 -8.27 -5.99 -3.94
N VAL A 181 -7.37 -5.17 -4.44
CA VAL A 181 -5.95 -5.18 -4.05
C VAL A 181 -5.55 -3.86 -3.42
N ASP A 182 -5.00 -3.94 -2.20
CA ASP A 182 -4.23 -2.86 -1.57
C ASP A 182 -2.77 -2.94 -2.04
N SER A 183 -2.38 -2.04 -2.92
CA SER A 183 -1.01 -1.96 -3.44
C SER A 183 -0.13 -0.93 -2.74
N ALA A 184 -0.50 -0.48 -1.54
CA ALA A 184 0.20 0.60 -0.84
C ALA A 184 1.71 0.38 -0.67
N GLN A 185 2.16 -0.87 -0.56
CA GLN A 185 3.59 -1.19 -0.43
C GLN A 185 4.24 -1.58 -1.76
N SER A 186 3.47 -2.03 -2.74
CA SER A 186 4.00 -2.61 -3.97
C SER A 186 3.95 -1.68 -5.18
N ALA A 187 3.00 -0.73 -5.21
CA ALA A 187 2.90 0.25 -6.28
C ALA A 187 4.21 1.06 -6.42
N GLY A 188 4.79 1.04 -7.61
CA GLY A 188 6.08 1.68 -7.91
C GLY A 188 7.32 0.84 -7.61
N ILE A 189 7.15 -0.38 -7.05
CA ILE A 189 8.25 -1.30 -6.74
C ILE A 189 8.09 -2.64 -7.47
N LEU A 190 6.86 -3.16 -7.54
CA LEU A 190 6.54 -4.38 -8.27
C LEU A 190 5.74 -4.06 -9.52
N PRO A 191 5.94 -4.80 -10.61
CA PRO A 191 5.06 -4.72 -11.75
C PRO A 191 3.65 -5.18 -11.34
N LEU A 192 2.64 -4.40 -11.73
CA LEU A 192 1.24 -4.68 -11.47
C LEU A 192 0.45 -4.45 -12.77
N ASN A 193 -0.20 -5.49 -13.27
CA ASN A 193 -1.10 -5.40 -14.39
C ASN A 193 -2.48 -5.90 -13.97
N MET A 194 -3.46 -4.99 -13.89
CA MET A 194 -4.80 -5.32 -13.43
C MET A 194 -5.51 -6.35 -14.30
N GLN A 195 -5.27 -6.32 -15.62
CA GLN A 195 -5.91 -7.25 -16.55
C GLN A 195 -5.36 -8.67 -16.37
N GLU A 196 -4.02 -8.80 -16.38
CA GLU A 196 -3.34 -10.10 -16.24
C GLU A 196 -3.59 -10.74 -14.87
N LEU A 197 -3.67 -9.94 -13.81
CA LEU A 197 -3.90 -10.38 -12.44
C LEU A 197 -5.39 -10.49 -12.07
N HIS A 198 -6.30 -10.25 -13.02
CA HIS A 198 -7.76 -10.27 -12.82
C HIS A 198 -8.25 -9.37 -11.66
N ILE A 199 -7.57 -8.23 -11.44
CA ILE A 199 -7.92 -7.29 -10.37
C ILE A 199 -9.12 -6.44 -10.80
N ASP A 200 -10.19 -6.42 -9.99
CA ASP A 200 -11.37 -5.57 -10.25
C ASP A 200 -11.20 -4.15 -9.68
N ALA A 201 -10.51 -4.02 -8.54
CA ALA A 201 -10.19 -2.71 -7.94
C ALA A 201 -8.76 -2.71 -7.38
N LEU A 202 -7.97 -1.71 -7.79
CA LEU A 202 -6.60 -1.51 -7.31
C LEU A 202 -6.51 -0.18 -6.59
N ALA A 203 -6.20 -0.21 -5.29
CA ALA A 203 -6.02 0.97 -4.45
C ALA A 203 -4.53 1.25 -4.22
N PHE A 204 -4.09 2.51 -4.42
CA PHE A 204 -2.70 2.91 -4.23
C PHE A 204 -2.55 4.21 -3.43
N THR A 205 -1.34 4.45 -2.92
CA THR A 205 -0.93 5.73 -2.33
C THR A 205 0.32 6.26 -3.02
N GLY A 206 0.39 7.56 -3.25
CA GLY A 206 1.49 8.16 -4.02
C GLY A 206 2.80 8.26 -3.24
N HIS A 207 2.75 8.46 -1.93
CA HIS A 207 3.91 8.89 -1.13
C HIS A 207 4.91 7.80 -0.74
N LYS A 208 4.66 6.54 -1.11
CA LYS A 208 5.58 5.40 -0.88
C LYS A 208 6.35 5.07 -2.16
N GLY A 209 6.30 3.84 -2.67
CA GLY A 209 7.05 3.42 -3.84
C GLY A 209 6.79 4.21 -5.13
N LEU A 210 5.63 4.88 -5.24
CA LEU A 210 5.37 5.80 -6.35
C LEU A 210 6.10 7.15 -6.21
N LEU A 211 6.80 7.44 -5.12
CA LEU A 211 7.67 8.61 -4.89
C LEU A 211 6.97 9.98 -4.97
N ALA A 212 5.64 10.02 -5.01
CA ALA A 212 4.84 11.23 -5.11
C ALA A 212 4.69 11.94 -3.74
N PRO A 213 4.13 13.15 -3.70
CA PRO A 213 3.81 13.84 -2.45
C PRO A 213 2.82 13.05 -1.58
N GLN A 214 2.78 13.36 -0.28
CA GLN A 214 1.68 12.96 0.59
C GLN A 214 0.38 13.66 0.17
N GLY A 215 -0.77 13.06 0.50
CA GLY A 215 -2.08 13.64 0.19
C GLY A 215 -2.55 13.41 -1.24
N ILE A 216 -1.90 12.50 -1.98
CA ILE A 216 -2.36 12.00 -3.28
C ILE A 216 -2.27 10.46 -3.30
N GLY A 217 -3.29 9.83 -3.84
CA GLY A 217 -3.42 8.41 -4.10
C GLY A 217 -4.47 8.19 -5.16
N GLY A 218 -4.92 6.96 -5.32
CA GLY A 218 -5.96 6.68 -6.29
C GLY A 218 -6.53 5.27 -6.20
N LEU A 219 -7.56 5.10 -6.98
CA LEU A 219 -8.32 3.88 -7.17
C LEU A 219 -8.51 3.64 -8.67
N LEU A 220 -8.12 2.48 -9.15
CA LEU A 220 -8.42 2.03 -10.50
C LEU A 220 -9.51 0.97 -10.42
N LEU A 221 -10.53 1.10 -11.26
CA LEU A 221 -11.69 0.22 -11.27
C LEU A 221 -11.86 -0.46 -12.63
N ARG A 222 -12.20 -1.73 -12.63
CA ARG A 222 -12.69 -2.41 -13.82
C ARG A 222 -14.13 -1.96 -14.12
N GLU A 223 -14.48 -1.85 -15.41
CA GLU A 223 -15.81 -1.41 -15.85
C GLU A 223 -16.96 -2.20 -15.17
N ASN A 224 -16.78 -3.50 -15.01
CA ASN A 224 -17.81 -4.44 -14.52
C ASN A 224 -18.23 -4.24 -13.04
N ILE A 225 -17.52 -3.41 -12.26
CA ILE A 225 -17.87 -3.13 -10.85
C ILE A 225 -18.30 -1.69 -10.59
N ILE A 226 -18.09 -0.79 -11.54
CA ILE A 226 -18.32 0.66 -11.36
C ILE A 226 -19.76 0.95 -10.93
N ASP A 227 -20.74 0.39 -11.60
CA ASP A 227 -22.16 0.59 -11.30
C ASP A 227 -22.60 -0.02 -9.96
N LYS A 228 -21.83 -0.97 -9.45
CA LYS A 228 -22.11 -1.68 -8.19
C LYS A 228 -21.59 -0.93 -6.95
N ILE A 229 -20.71 0.05 -7.15
CA ILE A 229 -20.13 0.81 -6.05
C ILE A 229 -20.93 2.09 -5.83
N THR A 230 -21.48 2.25 -4.64
CA THR A 230 -22.08 3.50 -4.20
C THR A 230 -20.98 4.49 -3.79
N PRO A 231 -21.00 5.75 -4.29
CA PRO A 231 -19.98 6.72 -3.89
C PRO A 231 -20.03 7.01 -2.39
N LEU A 232 -18.87 7.06 -1.75
CA LEU A 232 -18.73 7.36 -0.33
C LEU A 232 -18.91 8.86 -0.04
N ILE A 233 -18.40 9.70 -0.96
CA ILE A 233 -18.45 11.15 -0.85
C ILE A 233 -19.21 11.66 -2.06
N VAL A 234 -20.19 12.53 -1.83
CA VAL A 234 -21.00 13.15 -2.86
C VAL A 234 -20.93 14.66 -2.72
N GLY A 235 -21.03 15.40 -3.84
CA GLY A 235 -20.94 16.85 -3.85
C GLY A 235 -20.77 17.42 -5.27
N GLY A 236 -20.33 18.65 -5.37
CA GLY A 236 -20.09 19.29 -6.65
C GLY A 236 -18.90 18.67 -7.38
N THR A 237 -19.10 18.34 -8.66
CA THR A 237 -18.07 17.78 -9.54
C THR A 237 -17.67 18.74 -10.67
N GLY A 238 -18.38 19.89 -10.78
CA GLY A 238 -18.19 20.84 -11.88
C GLY A 238 -18.98 20.50 -13.15
N SER A 239 -19.49 19.27 -13.27
CA SER A 239 -20.38 18.82 -14.35
C SER A 239 -21.85 18.78 -13.88
N LEU A 240 -22.79 18.67 -14.83
CA LEU A 240 -24.24 18.52 -14.58
C LEU A 240 -24.80 19.45 -13.49
N SER A 241 -24.36 20.71 -13.46
CA SER A 241 -24.71 21.71 -12.44
C SER A 241 -26.21 22.05 -12.36
N HIS A 242 -27.01 21.59 -13.33
CA HIS A 242 -28.45 21.80 -13.41
C HIS A 242 -29.26 20.78 -12.59
N THR A 243 -28.60 19.77 -12.00
CA THR A 243 -29.23 18.74 -11.19
C THR A 243 -28.54 18.59 -9.83
N GLU A 244 -29.31 18.23 -8.79
CA GLU A 244 -28.80 17.90 -7.45
C GLU A 244 -28.37 16.42 -7.32
N ARG A 245 -28.53 15.64 -8.38
CA ARG A 245 -28.15 14.21 -8.38
C ARG A 245 -26.68 14.05 -8.73
N THR A 246 -25.99 13.18 -8.02
CA THR A 246 -24.60 12.81 -8.33
C THR A 246 -24.51 12.20 -9.73
N PRO A 247 -23.56 12.65 -10.57
CA PRO A 247 -23.30 12.01 -11.87
C PRO A 247 -23.03 10.50 -11.73
N ARG A 248 -23.47 9.71 -12.71
CA ARG A 248 -23.20 8.25 -12.72
C ARG A 248 -21.98 7.88 -13.55
N PHE A 249 -21.50 8.79 -14.39
CA PHE A 249 -20.33 8.59 -15.24
C PHE A 249 -19.01 8.87 -14.47
N LEU A 250 -17.95 8.24 -14.91
CA LEU A 250 -16.61 8.45 -14.38
C LEU A 250 -15.90 9.62 -15.07
N PRO A 251 -15.00 10.28 -14.35
CA PRO A 251 -14.60 10.06 -12.95
C PRO A 251 -15.52 10.71 -11.92
N ASP A 252 -16.47 11.53 -12.34
CA ASP A 252 -17.32 12.42 -11.54
C ASP A 252 -18.12 11.68 -10.46
N LYS A 253 -18.48 10.42 -10.71
CA LYS A 253 -19.18 9.58 -9.73
C LYS A 253 -18.43 9.49 -8.40
N PHE A 254 -17.10 9.51 -8.42
CA PHE A 254 -16.26 9.29 -7.23
C PHE A 254 -15.36 10.48 -6.87
N GLU A 255 -15.31 11.52 -7.71
CA GLU A 255 -14.46 12.69 -7.51
C GLU A 255 -15.29 13.95 -7.21
N ALA A 256 -15.91 13.98 -6.03
CA ALA A 256 -16.60 15.18 -5.57
C ALA A 256 -15.62 16.19 -4.96
N GLY A 257 -15.78 17.46 -5.33
CA GLY A 257 -14.95 18.57 -4.84
C GLY A 257 -13.73 18.85 -5.73
N THR A 258 -12.94 19.85 -5.33
CA THR A 258 -11.72 20.25 -6.06
C THR A 258 -10.62 19.24 -5.84
N LEU A 259 -10.01 18.74 -6.91
CA LEU A 259 -8.89 17.81 -6.86
C LEU A 259 -7.62 18.46 -6.28
N ASN A 260 -6.75 17.63 -5.70
CA ASN A 260 -5.41 18.03 -5.25
C ASN A 260 -4.45 18.16 -6.46
N LEU A 261 -4.62 19.24 -7.25
CA LEU A 261 -3.84 19.45 -8.47
C LEU A 261 -2.32 19.55 -8.23
N PRO A 262 -1.83 20.24 -7.17
CA PRO A 262 -0.41 20.19 -6.85
C PRO A 262 0.11 18.78 -6.59
N GLY A 263 -0.69 17.96 -5.88
CA GLY A 263 -0.37 16.55 -5.63
C GLY A 263 -0.36 15.73 -6.92
N ILE A 264 -1.28 15.99 -7.85
CA ILE A 264 -1.34 15.33 -9.17
C ILE A 264 -0.10 15.71 -10.01
N ALA A 265 0.32 16.98 -9.99
CA ALA A 265 1.54 17.42 -10.68
C ALA A 265 2.79 16.69 -10.15
N GLY A 266 2.90 16.59 -8.83
CA GLY A 266 3.99 15.81 -8.22
C GLY A 266 3.91 14.32 -8.54
N LEU A 267 2.71 13.73 -8.59
CA LEU A 267 2.52 12.33 -8.97
C LEU A 267 2.88 12.09 -10.44
N GLN A 268 2.50 12.97 -11.35
CA GLN A 268 2.88 12.89 -12.76
C GLN A 268 4.40 12.89 -12.93
N ALA A 269 5.08 13.84 -12.28
CA ALA A 269 6.53 13.94 -12.34
C ALA A 269 7.20 12.68 -11.78
N ALA A 270 6.66 12.12 -10.70
CA ALA A 270 7.13 10.87 -10.10
C ALA A 270 6.96 9.68 -11.05
N LEU A 271 5.80 9.52 -11.69
CA LEU A 271 5.54 8.45 -12.65
C LEU A 271 6.47 8.52 -13.87
N ILE A 272 6.68 9.73 -14.42
CA ILE A 272 7.62 9.95 -15.52
C ILE A 272 9.04 9.57 -15.09
N TRP A 273 9.46 9.99 -13.90
CA TRP A 273 10.77 9.67 -13.35
C TRP A 273 10.94 8.16 -13.14
N LEU A 274 9.94 7.47 -12.56
CA LEU A 274 9.95 6.01 -12.38
C LEU A 274 10.07 5.28 -13.72
N LYS A 275 9.33 5.72 -14.73
CA LYS A 275 9.41 5.17 -16.10
C LYS A 275 10.81 5.33 -16.70
N GLN A 276 11.45 6.48 -16.48
CA GLN A 276 12.81 6.76 -16.96
C GLN A 276 13.88 5.94 -16.24
N GLN A 277 13.77 5.79 -14.91
CA GLN A 277 14.72 5.00 -14.12
C GLN A 277 14.54 3.49 -14.32
N GLY A 278 13.32 3.02 -14.54
CA GLY A 278 12.94 1.62 -14.59
C GLY A 278 12.69 1.04 -13.19
N ILE A 279 11.48 0.53 -12.95
CA ILE A 279 11.07 -0.04 -11.67
C ILE A 279 11.96 -1.22 -11.28
N ASP A 280 12.29 -2.10 -12.23
CA ASP A 280 13.12 -3.28 -11.98
C ASP A 280 14.52 -2.92 -11.48
N LYS A 281 15.07 -1.80 -11.96
CA LYS A 281 16.37 -1.31 -11.52
C LYS A 281 16.32 -0.81 -10.07
N ILE A 282 15.27 -0.06 -9.73
CA ILE A 282 15.02 0.41 -8.35
C ILE A 282 14.83 -0.80 -7.43
N ARG A 283 13.97 -1.73 -7.82
CA ARG A 283 13.72 -2.97 -7.06
C ARG A 283 14.99 -3.77 -6.83
N THR A 284 15.81 -3.96 -7.88
CA THR A 284 17.08 -4.69 -7.77
C THR A 284 18.03 -4.02 -6.79
N HIS A 285 18.11 -2.70 -6.81
CA HIS A 285 18.89 -1.93 -5.84
C HIS A 285 18.39 -2.15 -4.40
N GLU A 286 17.09 -1.98 -4.14
CA GLU A 286 16.50 -2.19 -2.82
C GLU A 286 16.67 -3.62 -2.31
N LEU A 287 16.53 -4.63 -3.19
CA LEU A 287 16.77 -6.03 -2.83
C LEU A 287 18.24 -6.34 -2.56
N THR A 288 19.17 -5.69 -3.26
CA THR A 288 20.60 -5.81 -2.97
C THR A 288 20.94 -5.31 -1.57
N LEU A 289 20.40 -4.14 -1.18
CA LEU A 289 20.53 -3.61 0.18
C LEU A 289 19.88 -4.52 1.22
N THR A 290 18.70 -5.04 0.89
CA THR A 290 17.96 -5.99 1.75
C THR A 290 18.75 -7.27 1.98
N GLN A 291 19.36 -7.83 0.95
CA GLN A 291 20.19 -9.04 1.05
C GLN A 291 21.43 -8.80 1.93
N GLN A 292 22.10 -7.65 1.75
CA GLN A 292 23.23 -7.25 2.61
C GLN A 292 22.78 -7.17 4.07
N PHE A 293 21.63 -6.51 4.34
CA PHE A 293 21.10 -6.36 5.69
C PHE A 293 20.72 -7.71 6.31
N LEU A 294 20.01 -8.57 5.58
CA LEU A 294 19.66 -9.92 6.03
C LEU A 294 20.88 -10.78 6.35
N ASN A 295 21.94 -10.67 5.56
CA ASN A 295 23.19 -11.40 5.80
C ASN A 295 23.83 -11.00 7.15
N GLY A 296 23.85 -9.69 7.46
CA GLY A 296 24.34 -9.20 8.74
C GLY A 296 23.41 -9.58 9.92
N LEU A 297 22.09 -9.49 9.73
CA LEU A 297 21.12 -9.88 10.75
C LEU A 297 21.20 -11.36 11.12
N ARG A 298 21.48 -12.26 10.16
CA ARG A 298 21.68 -13.70 10.43
C ARG A 298 22.83 -13.96 11.42
N GLN A 299 23.89 -13.15 11.35
CA GLN A 299 25.01 -13.27 12.31
C GLN A 299 24.56 -12.85 13.71
N LEU A 300 23.78 -11.78 13.84
CA LEU A 300 23.24 -11.34 15.13
C LEU A 300 22.19 -12.33 15.68
N GLU A 301 21.37 -12.91 14.79
CA GLU A 301 20.40 -13.95 15.15
C GLU A 301 21.10 -15.24 15.65
N ALA A 302 22.19 -15.65 14.99
CA ALA A 302 23.00 -16.81 15.45
C ALA A 302 23.64 -16.58 16.83
N GLN A 303 23.87 -15.33 17.22
CA GLN A 303 24.33 -14.95 18.55
C GLN A 303 23.17 -14.83 19.57
N GLY A 304 21.93 -15.06 19.15
CA GLY A 304 20.75 -14.96 20.01
C GLY A 304 20.41 -13.50 20.42
N LEU A 305 20.85 -12.52 19.64
CA LEU A 305 20.62 -11.10 19.94
C LEU A 305 19.26 -10.59 19.43
N LEU A 306 18.77 -11.18 18.34
CA LEU A 306 17.51 -10.83 17.72
C LEU A 306 16.90 -12.03 16.98
N ARG A 307 15.67 -11.85 16.48
CA ARG A 307 14.99 -12.78 15.54
C ARG A 307 14.55 -11.99 14.31
N ILE A 308 14.87 -12.49 13.12
CA ILE A 308 14.35 -11.97 11.87
C ILE A 308 12.87 -12.38 11.73
N VAL A 309 11.98 -11.43 11.38
CA VAL A 309 10.55 -11.65 11.25
C VAL A 309 10.16 -11.71 9.77
N GLY A 310 9.50 -12.79 9.35
CA GLY A 310 9.17 -13.07 7.96
C GLY A 310 10.29 -13.78 7.20
N LYS A 311 10.30 -13.63 5.87
CA LYS A 311 11.26 -14.32 4.99
C LYS A 311 12.70 -13.91 5.27
N ARG A 312 13.61 -14.87 5.15
CA ARG A 312 15.04 -14.69 5.42
C ARG A 312 15.89 -14.52 4.16
N ASP A 313 15.28 -14.53 3.01
CA ASP A 313 15.89 -14.33 1.70
C ASP A 313 15.18 -13.21 0.94
N CYS A 314 15.58 -12.95 -0.29
CA CYS A 314 14.99 -11.93 -1.15
C CYS A 314 13.91 -12.47 -2.11
N ASN A 315 13.50 -13.73 -1.98
CA ASN A 315 12.45 -14.30 -2.81
C ASN A 315 11.08 -13.80 -2.37
N GLU A 316 10.25 -13.36 -3.32
CA GLU A 316 8.90 -12.88 -3.05
C GLU A 316 8.84 -11.93 -1.83
N ARG A 317 9.67 -10.88 -1.85
CA ARG A 317 9.65 -9.83 -0.83
C ARG A 317 10.01 -8.46 -1.37
N LEU A 318 9.72 -7.44 -0.57
CA LEU A 318 10.16 -6.05 -0.73
C LEU A 318 11.33 -5.71 0.20
N GLY A 319 11.91 -4.53 0.03
CA GLY A 319 12.96 -3.97 0.88
C GLY A 319 12.51 -3.58 2.30
N VAL A 320 11.63 -4.38 2.90
CA VAL A 320 11.09 -4.18 4.26
C VAL A 320 11.53 -5.34 5.13
N VAL A 321 12.27 -5.05 6.19
CA VAL A 321 12.81 -6.06 7.13
C VAL A 321 12.43 -5.70 8.55
N SER A 322 11.81 -6.62 9.26
CA SER A 322 11.47 -6.47 10.68
C SER A 322 12.26 -7.42 11.55
N ILE A 323 12.62 -6.96 12.74
CA ILE A 323 13.25 -7.75 13.77
C ILE A 323 12.47 -7.70 15.08
N ALA A 324 12.59 -8.75 15.87
CA ALA A 324 12.17 -8.80 17.26
C ALA A 324 13.37 -9.15 18.13
N THR A 325 13.41 -8.69 19.38
CA THR A 325 14.46 -9.01 20.36
C THR A 325 13.85 -9.11 21.75
N GLU A 326 14.44 -9.98 22.58
CA GLU A 326 14.15 -10.09 24.01
C GLU A 326 15.27 -9.48 24.86
N LYS A 327 16.30 -8.91 24.22
CA LYS A 327 17.46 -8.32 24.92
C LYS A 327 17.12 -6.98 25.58
N MET A 328 16.18 -6.25 24.96
CA MET A 328 15.72 -4.96 25.46
C MET A 328 14.36 -4.61 24.85
N ASP A 329 13.71 -3.58 25.36
CA ASP A 329 12.49 -3.04 24.75
C ASP A 329 12.76 -2.50 23.34
N ILE A 330 11.91 -2.87 22.36
CA ILE A 330 12.10 -2.48 20.96
C ILE A 330 11.92 -0.97 20.72
N ALA A 331 11.13 -0.28 21.56
CA ALA A 331 10.99 1.18 21.46
C ALA A 331 12.23 1.89 22.00
N GLU A 332 12.84 1.35 23.06
CA GLU A 332 14.13 1.82 23.57
C GLU A 332 15.24 1.60 22.54
N LEU A 333 15.29 0.43 21.89
CA LEU A 333 16.23 0.18 20.79
C LEU A 333 16.06 1.19 19.65
N ALA A 334 14.83 1.46 19.23
CA ALA A 334 14.54 2.44 18.18
C ALA A 334 14.98 3.85 18.61
N PHE A 335 14.75 4.22 19.86
CA PHE A 335 15.17 5.51 20.41
C PHE A 335 16.71 5.65 20.40
N ILE A 336 17.44 4.64 20.87
CA ILE A 336 18.93 4.67 20.88
C ILE A 336 19.48 4.78 19.45
N LEU A 337 18.91 4.03 18.48
CA LEU A 337 19.31 4.11 17.08
C LEU A 337 19.10 5.52 16.50
N ALA A 338 17.99 6.17 16.85
CA ALA A 338 17.71 7.54 16.41
C ALA A 338 18.61 8.57 17.09
N ASP A 339 18.78 8.48 18.39
CA ASP A 339 19.48 9.49 19.21
C ASP A 339 21.00 9.42 19.05
N LYS A 340 21.59 8.22 19.22
CA LYS A 340 23.06 8.05 19.18
C LYS A 340 23.63 7.86 17.77
N TYR A 341 22.87 7.22 16.88
CA TYR A 341 23.38 6.84 15.55
C TYR A 341 22.70 7.60 14.39
N ALA A 342 21.74 8.47 14.70
CA ALA A 342 20.95 9.21 13.72
C ALA A 342 20.25 8.29 12.67
N ILE A 343 19.81 7.08 13.08
CA ILE A 343 19.16 6.10 12.23
C ILE A 343 17.66 6.13 12.48
N ALA A 344 16.88 6.60 11.50
CA ALA A 344 15.44 6.63 11.55
C ALA A 344 14.84 5.29 11.12
N THR A 345 14.08 4.66 12.02
CA THR A 345 13.38 3.38 11.82
C THR A 345 11.93 3.50 12.29
N ARG A 346 11.16 2.40 12.22
CA ARG A 346 9.80 2.35 12.73
C ARG A 346 9.61 1.23 13.73
N VAL A 347 8.94 1.50 14.85
CA VAL A 347 8.67 0.51 15.91
C VAL A 347 7.17 0.33 16.12
N GLY A 348 6.75 -0.86 16.55
CA GLY A 348 5.40 -1.21 17.00
C GLY A 348 4.63 -2.13 16.05
N LEU A 349 3.29 -2.01 16.03
CA LEU A 349 2.39 -2.90 15.28
C LEU A 349 2.16 -2.47 13.82
N HIS A 350 2.78 -1.42 13.35
CA HIS A 350 2.72 -0.94 11.95
C HIS A 350 1.31 -0.88 11.35
N CYS A 351 0.29 -0.63 12.17
CA CYS A 351 -1.13 -0.64 11.78
C CYS A 351 -1.62 -1.98 11.16
N ALA A 352 -0.99 -3.10 11.52
CA ALA A 352 -1.35 -4.45 11.05
C ALA A 352 -1.32 -5.46 12.21
N PRO A 353 -2.18 -5.30 13.25
CA PRO A 353 -2.09 -6.11 14.48
C PRO A 353 -2.26 -7.60 14.23
N HIS A 354 -3.07 -8.00 13.23
CA HIS A 354 -3.28 -9.41 12.93
C HIS A 354 -2.07 -10.03 12.21
N ALA A 355 -1.36 -9.27 11.38
CA ALA A 355 -0.09 -9.71 10.83
C ALA A 355 0.93 -10.06 11.92
N HIS A 356 0.97 -9.26 13.00
CA HIS A 356 1.81 -9.58 14.16
C HIS A 356 1.37 -10.83 14.93
N LYS A 357 0.06 -11.15 14.96
CA LYS A 357 -0.43 -12.44 15.50
C LYS A 357 0.07 -13.60 14.64
N THR A 358 -0.03 -13.48 13.34
CA THR A 358 0.45 -14.49 12.37
C THR A 358 1.97 -14.71 12.48
N LEU A 359 2.74 -13.62 12.61
CA LEU A 359 4.21 -13.63 12.68
C LEU A 359 4.77 -13.91 14.10
N GLY A 360 3.90 -14.08 15.11
CA GLY A 360 4.31 -14.37 16.49
C GLY A 360 5.02 -13.18 17.17
N THR A 361 4.60 -11.95 16.89
CA THR A 361 5.18 -10.71 17.45
C THR A 361 4.14 -9.80 18.13
N TYR A 362 2.90 -10.29 18.29
CA TYR A 362 1.87 -9.59 19.05
C TYR A 362 2.00 -9.91 20.54
N PRO A 363 1.80 -8.96 21.48
CA PRO A 363 1.41 -7.56 21.28
C PRO A 363 2.58 -6.58 21.10
N THR A 364 3.82 -6.99 21.27
CA THR A 364 5.00 -6.12 21.31
C THR A 364 5.25 -5.40 19.98
N GLY A 365 5.01 -6.07 18.84
CA GLY A 365 5.35 -5.55 17.52
C GLY A 365 6.80 -5.87 17.12
N THR A 366 7.34 -5.05 16.22
CA THR A 366 8.70 -5.22 15.68
C THR A 366 9.40 -3.88 15.52
N LEU A 367 10.72 -3.90 15.44
CA LEU A 367 11.52 -2.82 14.87
C LEU A 367 11.68 -3.09 13.38
N ARG A 368 11.22 -2.16 12.54
CA ARG A 368 11.19 -2.27 11.09
C ARG A 368 12.19 -1.34 10.43
N PHE A 369 12.94 -1.89 9.50
CA PHE A 369 13.81 -1.19 8.58
C PHE A 369 13.21 -1.29 7.18
N SER A 370 13.29 -0.23 6.39
CA SER A 370 12.83 -0.27 5.01
C SER A 370 13.69 0.59 4.12
N PHE A 371 14.22 -0.04 3.08
CA PHE A 371 15.13 0.57 2.12
C PHE A 371 14.34 1.20 0.99
N GLY A 372 14.89 2.26 0.42
CA GLY A 372 14.35 2.94 -0.74
C GLY A 372 15.44 3.23 -1.78
N TRP A 373 15.04 3.79 -2.90
CA TRP A 373 15.86 4.06 -4.07
C TRP A 373 17.17 4.84 -3.80
N HIS A 374 17.22 5.62 -2.71
CA HIS A 374 18.32 6.51 -2.39
C HIS A 374 19.30 5.92 -1.34
N ASN A 375 18.89 4.88 -0.63
CA ASN A 375 19.75 4.29 0.40
C ASN A 375 21.02 3.67 -0.19
N THR A 376 22.06 3.54 0.63
CA THR A 376 23.37 3.06 0.24
C THR A 376 23.81 1.84 1.04
N ALA A 377 24.75 1.07 0.51
CA ALA A 377 25.37 -0.07 1.20
C ALA A 377 26.10 0.36 2.49
N ALA A 378 26.64 1.59 2.53
CA ALA A 378 27.29 2.15 3.72
C ALA A 378 26.28 2.40 4.85
N GLU A 379 25.07 2.90 4.54
CA GLU A 379 23.99 3.09 5.51
C GLU A 379 23.50 1.75 6.09
N VAL A 380 23.42 0.72 5.26
CA VAL A 380 23.11 -0.65 5.70
C VAL A 380 24.16 -1.17 6.67
N SER A 381 25.46 -0.99 6.35
CA SER A 381 26.57 -1.39 7.22
C SER A 381 26.55 -0.63 8.56
N ALA A 382 26.27 0.67 8.52
CA ALA A 382 26.15 1.49 9.71
C ALA A 382 24.98 1.02 10.63
N ALA A 383 23.82 0.66 10.02
CA ALA A 383 22.70 0.15 10.77
C ALA A 383 22.98 -1.21 11.42
N LEU A 384 23.67 -2.11 10.73
CA LEU A 384 24.10 -3.40 11.28
C LEU A 384 25.11 -3.23 12.44
N HIS A 385 26.07 -2.31 12.28
CA HIS A 385 27.03 -1.99 13.34
C HIS A 385 26.34 -1.46 14.58
N ALA A 386 25.46 -0.47 14.43
CA ALA A 386 24.69 0.09 15.53
C ALA A 386 23.84 -0.96 16.25
N LEU A 387 23.15 -1.84 15.51
CA LEU A 387 22.38 -2.95 16.09
C LEU A 387 23.27 -3.90 16.89
N SER A 388 24.42 -4.28 16.33
CA SER A 388 25.39 -5.15 17.01
C SER A 388 25.90 -4.54 18.31
N GLU A 389 26.27 -3.26 18.27
CA GLU A 389 26.82 -2.55 19.44
C GLU A 389 25.78 -2.44 20.54
N VAL A 390 24.57 -1.98 20.24
CA VAL A 390 23.51 -1.78 21.23
C VAL A 390 23.05 -3.11 21.82
N LEU A 391 22.81 -4.13 21.01
CA LEU A 391 22.28 -5.43 21.47
C LEU A 391 23.32 -6.29 22.20
N SER A 392 24.63 -6.09 21.94
CA SER A 392 25.70 -6.84 22.61
C SER A 392 26.14 -6.21 23.93
N HIS A 393 26.08 -4.89 24.04
CA HIS A 393 26.67 -4.17 25.19
C HIS A 393 25.63 -3.51 26.11
N GLY A 394 24.35 -3.48 25.73
CA GLY A 394 23.29 -2.92 26.57
C GLY A 394 23.47 -1.43 26.82
N LEU A 395 23.87 -0.66 25.80
CA LEU A 395 24.19 0.78 25.88
C LEU A 395 22.96 1.67 26.02
#